data_000006d82946f690a1cca835f0b6d6e8
#
_entry.id   000006d82946f690a1cca835f0b6d6e8
#
_cell.length_a   1.000
_cell.length_b   1.000
_cell.length_c   1.000
_cell.angle_alpha   90.00
_cell.angle_beta   90.00
_cell.angle_gamma   90.00
#
_symmetry.space_group_name_H-M   'P 1'
#
loop_
_entity.id
_entity.type
_entity.pdbx_description
1 polymer ?
#
loop_
_entity_poly.entity_id
_entity_poly.type
_entity_poly.pdbx_seq_one_letter_code
_entity_poly.pdbx_strand_id
1 'polypeptide(L)'
;MPDSATQSEHNVSIVRTFDAPPEQVWEAWADPAQVAQWWGPDGFETPLDSVAIELRPGGRFDLLMVDTRTGNQFPVRQEILEASAPELLVMRHEAVPEHGLLEPIVTRIELHAHEGGTRVDVTGGPYPAHMGPNAEQGWREQFDKLARVLSA
;
A
#
# COMPACT_ATOMS: atom_id res chain seq x y z
N MET A 1 -8.42 10.39 30.50
CA MET A 1 -8.31 9.04 29.93
C MET A 1 -7.63 9.12 28.59
N PRO A 2 -6.44 8.67 28.52
CA PRO A 2 -5.74 8.64 27.23
C PRO A 2 -6.38 7.67 26.24
N ASP A 3 -7.21 6.78 26.76
CA ASP A 3 -7.70 5.67 25.96
C ASP A 3 -8.68 6.05 24.88
N SER A 4 -9.41 7.18 25.05
CA SER A 4 -10.38 7.56 24.03
C SER A 4 -9.70 7.92 22.70
N ALA A 5 -8.54 8.60 22.74
CA ALA A 5 -7.78 8.89 21.54
C ALA A 5 -7.21 7.62 20.93
N THR A 6 -6.69 6.71 21.76
CA THR A 6 -6.17 5.43 21.31
C THR A 6 -7.25 4.57 20.67
N GLN A 7 -8.47 4.60 21.25
CA GLN A 7 -9.59 3.81 20.76
C GLN A 7 -10.13 4.32 19.43
N SER A 8 -9.88 5.58 19.09
CA SER A 8 -10.35 6.15 17.83
C SER A 8 -9.39 5.90 16.67
N GLU A 9 -8.24 5.28 16.95
CA GLU A 9 -7.20 5.02 15.96
C GLU A 9 -6.98 3.53 15.80
N HIS A 10 -6.54 3.15 14.61
CA HIS A 10 -6.26 1.76 14.30
C HIS A 10 -5.01 1.69 13.42
N ASN A 11 -4.02 0.93 13.85
CA ASN A 11 -2.84 0.65 13.03
C ASN A 11 -3.03 -0.68 12.33
N VAL A 12 -2.72 -0.69 11.04
CA VAL A 12 -2.79 -1.89 10.21
C VAL A 12 -1.45 -2.62 10.28
N SER A 13 -1.50 -3.95 10.39
CA SER A 13 -0.31 -4.78 10.37
C SER A 13 -0.62 -6.05 9.59
N ILE A 14 0.08 -6.24 8.47
CA ILE A 14 -0.12 -7.38 7.57
C ILE A 14 1.23 -8.02 7.29
N VAL A 15 1.28 -9.34 7.39
CA VAL A 15 2.47 -10.11 7.03
C VAL A 15 2.06 -11.12 5.96
N ARG A 16 2.81 -11.18 4.87
CA ARG A 16 2.55 -12.12 3.79
C ARG A 16 3.87 -12.59 3.18
N THR A 17 3.97 -13.88 2.86
CA THR A 17 5.12 -14.39 2.13
C THR A 17 4.77 -14.57 0.67
N PHE A 18 5.74 -14.29 -0.20
CA PHE A 18 5.63 -14.44 -1.65
C PHE A 18 6.73 -15.35 -2.14
N ASP A 19 6.42 -16.12 -3.19
CA ASP A 19 7.34 -17.07 -3.77
C ASP A 19 8.18 -16.40 -4.87
N ALA A 20 8.89 -15.35 -4.47
CA ALA A 20 9.74 -14.57 -5.36
C ALA A 20 10.81 -13.87 -4.53
N PRO A 21 12.02 -13.66 -5.06
CA PRO A 21 13.09 -13.01 -4.28
C PRO A 21 12.79 -11.53 -4.03
N PRO A 22 13.41 -10.93 -3.00
CA PRO A 22 13.13 -9.53 -2.65
C PRO A 22 13.30 -8.54 -3.81
N GLU A 23 14.27 -8.74 -4.67
CA GLU A 23 14.49 -7.85 -5.82
C GLU A 23 13.31 -7.86 -6.78
N GLN A 24 12.71 -9.02 -6.98
CA GLN A 24 11.54 -9.14 -7.85
C GLN A 24 10.31 -8.52 -7.19
N VAL A 25 10.14 -8.71 -5.89
CA VAL A 25 9.05 -8.09 -5.14
C VAL A 25 9.20 -6.57 -5.16
N TRP A 26 10.41 -6.07 -4.92
CA TRP A 26 10.68 -4.64 -4.98
C TRP A 26 10.32 -4.06 -6.34
N GLU A 27 10.69 -4.74 -7.42
CA GLU A 27 10.39 -4.30 -8.78
C GLU A 27 8.88 -4.18 -8.99
N ALA A 28 8.09 -5.08 -8.39
CA ALA A 28 6.64 -5.00 -8.49
C ALA A 28 6.08 -3.74 -7.83
N TRP A 29 6.78 -3.14 -6.89
CA TRP A 29 6.42 -1.87 -6.27
C TRP A 29 6.98 -0.67 -7.06
N ALA A 30 8.06 -0.86 -7.79
CA ALA A 30 8.75 0.22 -8.48
C ALA A 30 8.26 0.42 -9.92
N ASP A 31 7.78 -0.64 -10.55
CA ASP A 31 7.37 -0.62 -11.96
C ASP A 31 5.90 -0.24 -12.09
N PRO A 32 5.60 0.92 -12.71
CA PRO A 32 4.21 1.35 -12.88
C PRO A 32 3.32 0.31 -13.56
N ALA A 33 3.83 -0.41 -14.56
CA ALA A 33 3.04 -1.42 -15.26
C ALA A 33 2.63 -2.56 -14.34
N GLN A 34 3.51 -2.95 -13.42
CA GLN A 34 3.17 -3.98 -12.44
C GLN A 34 2.21 -3.46 -11.38
N VAL A 35 2.44 -2.27 -10.84
CA VAL A 35 1.56 -1.66 -9.84
C VAL A 35 0.14 -1.53 -10.38
N ALA A 36 -0.01 -1.15 -11.64
CA ALA A 36 -1.31 -1.03 -12.27
C ALA A 36 -2.08 -2.37 -12.28
N GLN A 37 -1.38 -3.49 -12.18
CA GLN A 37 -2.01 -4.81 -12.19
C GLN A 37 -2.46 -5.29 -10.81
N TRP A 38 -1.82 -4.82 -9.73
CA TRP A 38 -2.12 -5.39 -8.41
C TRP A 38 -2.62 -4.36 -7.39
N TRP A 39 -2.44 -3.09 -7.63
CA TRP A 39 -2.88 -2.09 -6.65
C TRP A 39 -4.41 -1.98 -6.65
N GLY A 40 -4.98 -1.80 -5.45
CA GLY A 40 -6.41 -1.66 -5.24
C GLY A 40 -7.06 -2.97 -4.77
N PRO A 41 -7.98 -2.87 -3.81
CA PRO A 41 -8.73 -4.04 -3.36
C PRO A 41 -9.68 -4.53 -4.46
N ASP A 42 -10.36 -5.64 -4.19
CA ASP A 42 -11.32 -6.20 -5.15
C ASP A 42 -12.38 -5.17 -5.49
N GLY A 43 -12.72 -5.08 -6.77
CA GLY A 43 -13.69 -4.10 -7.27
C GLY A 43 -13.07 -2.78 -7.66
N PHE A 44 -11.75 -2.64 -7.55
CA PHE A 44 -11.04 -1.43 -7.95
C PHE A 44 -10.02 -1.73 -9.04
N GLU A 45 -9.80 -0.75 -9.90
CA GLU A 45 -8.75 -0.80 -10.92
C GLU A 45 -7.83 0.41 -10.78
N THR A 46 -6.59 0.24 -11.21
CA THR A 46 -5.59 1.31 -11.22
C THR A 46 -5.17 1.53 -12.66
N PRO A 47 -5.64 2.60 -13.31
CA PRO A 47 -5.23 2.88 -14.70
C PRO A 47 -3.72 3.14 -14.78
N LEU A 48 -3.08 2.54 -15.76
CA LEU A 48 -1.62 2.64 -15.92
C LEU A 48 -1.17 4.09 -16.07
N ASP A 49 -1.90 4.88 -16.83
CA ASP A 49 -1.51 6.28 -17.09
C ASP A 49 -1.67 7.18 -15.85
N SER A 50 -2.32 6.68 -14.80
CA SER A 50 -2.41 7.42 -13.54
C SER A 50 -1.21 7.18 -12.62
N VAL A 51 -0.37 6.19 -12.90
CA VAL A 51 0.70 5.75 -11.99
C VAL A 51 1.97 6.55 -12.22
N ALA A 52 2.47 7.18 -11.15
CA ALA A 52 3.74 7.91 -11.17
C ALA A 52 4.54 7.49 -9.95
N ILE A 53 5.65 6.80 -10.15
CA ILE A 53 6.42 6.20 -9.07
C ILE A 53 7.89 6.56 -9.20
N GLU A 54 8.47 7.04 -8.08
CA GLU A 54 9.90 7.24 -7.92
C GLU A 54 10.27 6.78 -6.51
N LEU A 55 10.82 5.60 -6.38
CA LEU A 55 11.15 5.04 -5.06
C LEU A 55 12.50 5.56 -4.57
N ARG A 56 12.51 6.82 -4.15
CA ARG A 56 13.65 7.47 -3.51
C ARG A 56 13.14 8.49 -2.49
N PRO A 57 13.93 8.84 -1.47
CA PRO A 57 13.49 9.87 -0.51
C PRO A 57 13.11 11.16 -1.25
N GLY A 58 11.93 11.70 -0.92
CA GLY A 58 11.38 12.87 -1.60
C GLY A 58 10.66 12.54 -2.90
N GLY A 59 10.68 11.29 -3.36
CA GLY A 59 9.96 10.86 -4.54
C GLY A 59 8.48 10.65 -4.26
N ARG A 60 7.77 10.10 -5.25
CA ARG A 60 6.32 9.96 -5.19
C ARG A 60 5.88 8.53 -5.47
N PHE A 61 4.72 8.18 -4.91
CA PHE A 61 3.97 6.98 -5.25
C PHE A 61 2.52 7.42 -5.41
N ASP A 62 2.17 7.84 -6.61
CA ASP A 62 0.87 8.45 -6.92
C ASP A 62 0.13 7.62 -7.95
N LEU A 63 -1.17 7.44 -7.73
CA LEU A 63 -2.03 6.74 -8.68
C LEU A 63 -3.51 7.05 -8.38
N LEU A 64 -4.39 6.54 -9.25
CA LEU A 64 -5.83 6.58 -9.03
C LEU A 64 -6.35 5.17 -8.80
N MET A 65 -7.23 5.01 -7.82
CA MET A 65 -8.05 3.80 -7.72
C MET A 65 -9.44 4.14 -8.25
N VAL A 66 -9.96 3.30 -9.13
CA VAL A 66 -11.27 3.51 -9.74
C VAL A 66 -12.19 2.36 -9.33
N ASP A 67 -13.32 2.71 -8.71
CA ASP A 67 -14.36 1.73 -8.38
C ASP A 67 -15.01 1.30 -9.69
N THR A 68 -14.90 0.01 -10.03
CA THR A 68 -15.39 -0.50 -11.32
C THR A 68 -16.90 -0.52 -11.41
N ARG A 69 -17.61 -0.43 -10.29
CA ARG A 69 -19.08 -0.45 -10.27
C ARG A 69 -19.68 0.95 -10.41
N THR A 70 -19.00 1.96 -9.89
CA THR A 70 -19.54 3.31 -9.85
C THR A 70 -18.78 4.31 -10.72
N GLY A 71 -17.52 4.00 -11.06
CA GLY A 71 -16.63 4.91 -11.74
C GLY A 71 -16.03 5.97 -10.82
N ASN A 72 -16.31 5.91 -9.52
CA ASN A 72 -15.74 6.86 -8.57
C ASN A 72 -14.24 6.69 -8.51
N GLN A 73 -13.53 7.81 -8.41
CA GLN A 73 -12.08 7.84 -8.41
C GLN A 73 -11.57 8.24 -7.02
N PHE A 74 -10.53 7.54 -6.57
CA PHE A 74 -9.91 7.77 -5.27
C PHE A 74 -8.42 7.98 -5.50
N PRO A 75 -7.95 9.24 -5.50
CA PRO A 75 -6.51 9.50 -5.68
C PRO A 75 -5.71 8.98 -4.50
N VAL A 76 -4.60 8.32 -4.81
CA VAL A 76 -3.61 7.92 -3.83
C VAL A 76 -2.38 8.77 -4.09
N ARG A 77 -1.98 9.59 -3.14
CA ARG A 77 -0.86 10.51 -3.27
C ARG A 77 0.06 10.32 -2.08
N GLN A 78 1.19 9.72 -2.34
CA GLN A 78 2.13 9.39 -1.27
C GLN A 78 3.50 9.96 -1.54
N GLU A 79 4.09 10.54 -0.52
CA GLU A 79 5.47 10.97 -0.53
C GLU A 79 6.34 9.84 -0.01
N ILE A 80 7.46 9.58 -0.67
CA ILE A 80 8.43 8.59 -0.21
C ILE A 80 9.28 9.24 0.88
N LEU A 81 9.22 8.72 2.10
CA LEU A 81 10.02 9.21 3.22
C LEU A 81 11.36 8.49 3.29
N GLU A 82 11.36 7.18 3.06
CA GLU A 82 12.56 6.37 3.03
C GLU A 82 12.43 5.32 1.93
N ALA A 83 13.52 5.02 1.25
CA ALA A 83 13.59 3.95 0.27
C ALA A 83 14.99 3.36 0.28
N SER A 84 15.07 2.08 0.57
CA SER A 84 16.33 1.34 0.63
C SER A 84 16.10 -0.01 -0.06
N ALA A 85 16.32 -0.04 -1.37
CA ALA A 85 16.05 -1.22 -2.18
C ALA A 85 16.98 -2.37 -1.80
N PRO A 86 16.49 -3.59 -1.75
CA PRO A 86 15.10 -4.02 -1.93
C PRO A 86 14.39 -4.27 -0.60
N GLU A 87 14.76 -3.60 0.47
CA GLU A 87 14.40 -4.00 1.83
C GLU A 87 13.38 -3.11 2.51
N LEU A 88 13.36 -1.80 2.20
CA LEU A 88 12.55 -0.87 2.99
C LEU A 88 11.94 0.22 2.13
N LEU A 89 10.64 0.45 2.33
CA LEU A 89 9.91 1.55 1.72
C LEU A 89 8.98 2.15 2.77
N VAL A 90 9.10 3.47 3.00
CA VAL A 90 8.22 4.20 3.91
C VAL A 90 7.57 5.33 3.15
N MET A 91 6.25 5.38 3.17
CA MET A 91 5.47 6.36 2.44
C MET A 91 4.48 7.06 3.35
N ARG A 92 4.16 8.32 3.05
CA ARG A 92 3.15 9.07 3.78
C ARG A 92 2.07 9.54 2.83
N HIS A 93 0.84 9.10 3.09
CA HIS A 93 -0.35 9.57 2.38
C HIS A 93 -0.90 10.78 3.13
N GLU A 94 -1.26 11.82 2.39
CA GLU A 94 -1.82 13.03 2.98
C GLU A 94 -3.22 12.76 3.55
N ALA A 95 -3.61 13.61 4.50
CA ALA A 95 -4.98 13.57 5.02
C ALA A 95 -5.96 13.89 3.90
N VAL A 96 -7.12 13.22 3.94
CA VAL A 96 -8.22 13.46 2.99
C VAL A 96 -9.50 13.59 3.82
N PRO A 97 -9.72 14.76 4.44
CA PRO A 97 -10.85 14.92 5.38
C PRO A 97 -12.20 14.64 4.74
N GLU A 98 -12.37 14.94 3.45
CA GLU A 98 -13.62 14.69 2.72
C GLU A 98 -13.93 13.19 2.60
N HIS A 99 -12.94 12.34 2.76
CA HIS A 99 -13.13 10.88 2.78
C HIS A 99 -13.04 10.31 4.20
N GLY A 100 -13.01 11.16 5.22
CA GLY A 100 -12.95 10.73 6.60
C GLY A 100 -11.55 10.46 7.13
N LEU A 101 -10.52 10.69 6.31
CA LEU A 101 -9.14 10.50 6.71
C LEU A 101 -8.59 11.82 7.23
N LEU A 102 -8.65 12.02 8.54
CA LEU A 102 -8.35 13.31 9.17
C LEU A 102 -6.87 13.57 9.38
N GLU A 103 -6.05 12.52 9.34
CA GLU A 103 -4.61 12.62 9.56
C GLU A 103 -3.86 11.89 8.46
N PRO A 104 -2.59 12.28 8.19
CA PRO A 104 -1.76 11.51 7.24
C PRO A 104 -1.57 10.07 7.71
N ILE A 105 -1.43 9.18 6.74
CA ILE A 105 -1.16 7.76 7.00
C ILE A 105 0.27 7.47 6.59
N VAL A 106 1.06 6.94 7.51
CA VAL A 106 2.42 6.48 7.21
C VAL A 106 2.39 4.97 7.06
N THR A 107 2.87 4.49 5.93
CA THR A 107 2.95 3.07 5.63
C THR A 107 4.40 2.65 5.52
N ARG A 108 4.77 1.64 6.30
CA ARG A 108 6.11 1.07 6.29
C ARG A 108 6.04 -0.33 5.72
N ILE A 109 6.86 -0.58 4.71
CA ILE A 109 6.90 -1.85 4.00
C ILE A 109 8.32 -2.39 4.11
N GLU A 110 8.46 -3.57 4.72
CA GLU A 110 9.75 -4.24 4.88
C GLU A 110 9.74 -5.56 4.13
N LEU A 111 10.79 -5.80 3.37
CA LEU A 111 10.97 -7.03 2.62
C LEU A 111 12.13 -7.81 3.21
N HIS A 112 11.86 -9.05 3.61
CA HIS A 112 12.86 -9.92 4.22
C HIS A 112 12.98 -11.19 3.40
N ALA A 113 14.21 -11.56 3.03
CA ALA A 113 14.45 -12.85 2.37
C ALA A 113 13.99 -13.97 3.32
N HIS A 114 13.23 -14.92 2.79
CA HIS A 114 12.63 -15.97 3.60
C HIS A 114 12.45 -17.25 2.77
N GLU A 115 13.22 -18.27 3.07
CA GLU A 115 13.10 -19.62 2.48
C GLU A 115 13.00 -19.59 0.94
N GLY A 116 13.88 -18.82 0.30
CA GLY A 116 13.89 -18.71 -1.17
C GLY A 116 12.90 -17.69 -1.73
N GLY A 117 12.03 -17.16 -0.89
CA GLY A 117 11.07 -16.12 -1.27
C GLY A 117 11.25 -14.86 -0.44
N THR A 118 10.16 -14.15 -0.23
CA THR A 118 10.18 -12.89 0.50
C THR A 118 9.02 -12.83 1.49
N ARG A 119 9.31 -12.47 2.74
CA ARG A 119 8.28 -12.07 3.69
C ARG A 119 8.13 -10.56 3.61
N VAL A 120 6.92 -10.09 3.38
CA VAL A 120 6.60 -8.68 3.33
C VAL A 120 5.81 -8.31 4.58
N ASP A 121 6.32 -7.36 5.35
CA ASP A 121 5.65 -6.82 6.53
C ASP A 121 5.17 -5.42 6.20
N VAL A 122 3.86 -5.18 6.32
CA VAL A 122 3.28 -3.86 6.12
C VAL A 122 2.69 -3.39 7.42
N THR A 123 3.11 -2.21 7.87
CA THR A 123 2.49 -1.54 9.01
C THR A 123 2.09 -0.14 8.56
N GLY A 124 0.92 0.31 8.98
CA GLY A 124 0.46 1.63 8.57
C GLY A 124 -0.56 2.21 9.52
N GLY A 125 -0.64 3.52 9.54
CA GLY A 125 -1.57 4.27 10.35
C GLY A 125 -1.12 5.68 10.65
N PRO A 126 -1.86 6.40 11.52
CA PRO A 126 -3.08 5.91 12.21
C PRO A 126 -4.30 6.01 11.30
N TYR A 127 -5.07 4.95 11.23
CA TYR A 127 -6.37 4.96 10.56
C TYR A 127 -7.47 5.30 11.57
N PRO A 128 -8.53 6.00 11.14
CA PRO A 128 -9.74 6.05 11.97
C PRO A 128 -10.23 4.65 12.29
N ALA A 129 -10.74 4.43 13.49
CA ALA A 129 -11.11 3.09 13.95
C ALA A 129 -12.07 2.38 12.98
N HIS A 130 -13.00 3.12 12.38
CA HIS A 130 -13.98 2.54 11.47
C HIS A 130 -13.39 2.15 10.12
N MET A 131 -12.19 2.63 9.79
CA MET A 131 -11.54 2.33 8.50
C MET A 131 -10.48 1.23 8.61
N GLY A 132 -9.97 0.96 9.82
CA GLY A 132 -8.87 0.03 10.01
C GLY A 132 -9.13 -1.37 9.46
N PRO A 133 -10.25 -2.01 9.82
CA PRO A 133 -10.54 -3.36 9.32
C PRO A 133 -10.68 -3.40 7.79
N ASN A 134 -11.26 -2.37 7.19
CA ASN A 134 -11.38 -2.28 5.74
C ASN A 134 -10.01 -2.11 5.09
N ALA A 135 -9.13 -1.33 5.71
CA ALA A 135 -7.76 -1.15 5.21
C ALA A 135 -6.98 -2.46 5.25
N GLU A 136 -7.11 -3.24 6.31
CA GLU A 136 -6.47 -4.55 6.39
C GLU A 136 -6.98 -5.49 5.31
N GLN A 137 -8.30 -5.54 5.13
CA GLN A 137 -8.89 -6.39 4.11
C GLN A 137 -8.43 -5.96 2.72
N GLY A 138 -8.36 -4.65 2.48
CA GLY A 138 -7.87 -4.11 1.21
C GLY A 138 -6.43 -4.54 0.93
N TRP A 139 -5.56 -4.49 1.93
CA TRP A 139 -4.18 -4.95 1.77
C TRP A 139 -4.11 -6.43 1.43
N ARG A 140 -4.92 -7.27 2.07
CA ARG A 140 -4.96 -8.71 1.79
C ARG A 140 -5.38 -8.97 0.36
N GLU A 141 -6.40 -8.26 -0.12
CA GLU A 141 -6.89 -8.40 -1.49
C GLU A 141 -5.85 -7.94 -2.51
N GLN A 142 -5.17 -6.81 -2.23
CA GLN A 142 -4.07 -6.35 -3.07
C GLN A 142 -2.94 -7.37 -3.13
N PHE A 143 -2.60 -7.96 -2.00
CA PHE A 143 -1.53 -8.94 -1.95
C PHE A 143 -1.90 -10.24 -2.67
N ASP A 144 -3.18 -10.60 -2.71
CA ASP A 144 -3.62 -11.72 -3.56
C ASP A 144 -3.33 -11.42 -5.03
N LYS A 145 -3.58 -10.20 -5.47
CA LYS A 145 -3.25 -9.78 -6.84
C LYS A 145 -1.76 -9.75 -7.06
N LEU A 146 -1.00 -9.23 -6.11
CA LEU A 146 0.46 -9.18 -6.20
C LEU A 146 1.04 -10.60 -6.34
N ALA A 147 0.50 -11.55 -5.57
CA ALA A 147 0.95 -12.94 -5.66
C ALA A 147 0.76 -13.48 -7.09
N ARG A 148 -0.34 -13.12 -7.76
CA ARG A 148 -0.57 -13.54 -9.14
C ARG A 148 0.42 -12.90 -10.10
N VAL A 149 0.72 -11.63 -9.91
CA VAL A 149 1.70 -10.92 -10.74
C VAL A 149 3.08 -11.56 -10.60
N LEU A 150 3.47 -11.89 -9.38
CA LEU A 150 4.78 -12.49 -9.12
C LEU A 150 4.89 -13.92 -9.63
N SER A 151 3.76 -14.60 -9.83
CA SER A 151 3.74 -15.98 -10.33
C SER A 151 3.64 -16.07 -11.86
N ALA A 152 3.41 -14.96 -12.50
CA ALA A 152 3.21 -14.92 -13.95
C ALA A 152 4.53 -15.03 -14.71
#